data_17bf21db2ddfba6850c96deea8099c41
#
_entry.id   17bf21db2ddfba6850c96deea8099c41
#
_cell.length_a   1.000
_cell.length_b   1.000
_cell.length_c   1.000
_cell.angle_alpha   90.00
_cell.angle_beta   90.00
_cell.angle_gamma   90.00
#
_symmetry.space_group_name_H-M   'P 1'
#
loop_
_entity.id
_entity.type
_entity.pdbx_description
1 polymer ?
#
loop_
_entity_poly.entity_id
_entity_poly.type
_entity_poly.pdbx_seq_one_letter_code
_entity_poly.pdbx_strand_id
1 'polypeptide(L)'
;MATAGKVIKCKAAVAWEAGKPLSMEEVEVAPPQAMEVRVKILFTSLCHTDVYFWEAKGQTPMFPRIFGHEAGGIVESVGEGVTELAPGDHVLPVFTGECKECPHCKSAESNMCDLLRINTDRGVMIXDGKSRXSID
;
A
#
# COMPACT_ATOMS: atom_id res chain seq x y z
N MET A 1 5.42 16.53 10.12
CA MET A 1 4.37 17.40 9.58
C MET A 1 3.22 17.52 10.59
N ALA A 2 2.33 18.53 10.41
CA ALA A 2 1.24 18.79 11.37
C ALA A 2 0.23 17.64 11.50
N THR A 3 0.20 16.73 10.55
CA THR A 3 -0.71 15.59 10.52
C THR A 3 -0.10 14.31 11.12
N ALA A 4 1.16 14.34 11.52
CA ALA A 4 1.81 13.15 12.09
C ALA A 4 1.03 12.63 13.30
N GLY A 5 0.82 11.32 13.34
CA GLY A 5 0.10 10.65 14.43
C GLY A 5 -1.42 10.78 14.38
N LYS A 6 -1.96 11.51 13.40
CA LYS A 6 -3.41 11.74 13.31
C LYS A 6 -4.00 11.00 12.13
N VAL A 7 -5.28 10.64 12.23
CA VAL A 7 -6.05 10.20 11.05
C VAL A 7 -6.17 11.41 10.12
N ILE A 8 -6.00 11.18 8.83
CA ILE A 8 -6.18 12.21 7.82
C ILE A 8 -7.25 11.80 6.82
N LYS A 9 -7.78 12.78 6.10
CA LYS A 9 -8.75 12.53 5.03
C LYS A 9 -8.12 12.88 3.69
N CYS A 10 -8.43 12.09 2.67
CA CYS A 10 -7.99 12.38 1.32
C CYS A 10 -8.98 11.78 0.31
N LYS A 11 -8.83 12.17 -0.95
CA LYS A 11 -9.65 11.58 -2.01
C LYS A 11 -8.97 10.34 -2.55
N ALA A 12 -9.78 9.33 -2.88
CA ALA A 12 -9.28 8.11 -3.49
C ALA A 12 -10.28 7.61 -4.53
N ALA A 13 -9.76 6.90 -5.53
CA ALA A 13 -10.59 6.22 -6.52
C ALA A 13 -10.83 4.80 -6.01
N VAL A 14 -12.05 4.52 -5.59
CA VAL A 14 -12.40 3.26 -4.95
C VAL A 14 -13.11 2.35 -5.95
N ALA A 15 -12.62 1.12 -6.05
CA ALA A 15 -13.28 0.05 -6.79
C ALA A 15 -14.18 -0.70 -5.80
N TRP A 16 -15.49 -0.64 -6.01
CA TRP A 16 -16.44 -1.34 -5.15
C TRP A 16 -16.74 -2.75 -5.60
N GLU A 17 -16.66 -2.99 -6.92
CA GLU A 17 -16.98 -4.29 -7.51
C GLU A 17 -16.10 -4.53 -8.75
N ALA A 18 -15.93 -5.81 -9.08
CA ALA A 18 -15.14 -6.20 -10.26
C ALA A 18 -15.72 -5.59 -11.54
N GLY A 19 -14.87 -4.98 -12.32
CA GLY A 19 -15.22 -4.44 -13.64
C GLY A 19 -16.15 -3.26 -13.65
N LYS A 20 -16.47 -2.68 -12.49
CA LYS A 20 -17.33 -1.49 -12.41
C LYS A 20 -16.51 -0.21 -12.37
N PRO A 21 -17.07 0.91 -12.81
CA PRO A 21 -16.34 2.18 -12.72
C PRO A 21 -15.87 2.50 -11.31
N LEU A 22 -14.74 3.16 -11.21
CA LEU A 22 -14.22 3.62 -9.92
C LEU A 22 -15.05 4.81 -9.42
N SER A 23 -15.24 4.88 -8.12
CA SER A 23 -15.95 5.99 -7.48
C SER A 23 -14.94 6.86 -6.72
N MET A 24 -15.05 8.17 -6.91
CA MET A 24 -14.19 9.11 -6.16
C MET A 24 -14.79 9.35 -4.79
N GLU A 25 -14.10 8.87 -3.76
CA GLU A 25 -14.58 8.92 -2.38
C GLU A 25 -13.62 9.71 -1.49
N GLU A 26 -14.12 10.26 -0.41
CA GLU A 26 -13.27 10.73 0.67
C GLU A 26 -12.98 9.52 1.57
N VAL A 27 -11.72 9.27 1.84
CA VAL A 27 -11.32 8.14 2.69
C VAL A 27 -10.48 8.64 3.86
N GLU A 28 -10.53 7.92 4.95
CA GLU A 28 -9.66 8.18 6.08
C GLU A 28 -8.43 7.29 5.99
N VAL A 29 -7.27 7.84 6.35
CA VAL A 29 -6.01 7.10 6.38
C VAL A 29 -5.44 7.19 7.79
N ALA A 30 -5.27 6.04 8.42
CA ALA A 30 -4.73 5.95 9.76
C ALA A 30 -3.27 6.38 9.80
N PRO A 31 -2.76 6.80 10.97
CA PRO A 31 -1.33 7.06 11.10
C PRO A 31 -0.54 5.76 10.97
N PRO A 32 0.74 5.84 10.55
CA PRO A 32 1.55 4.65 10.40
C PRO A 32 1.81 4.01 11.75
N GLN A 33 1.75 2.69 11.79
CA GLN A 33 2.06 1.90 12.98
C GLN A 33 3.56 1.54 12.97
N ALA A 34 4.00 0.71 13.90
CA ALA A 34 5.41 0.32 13.99
C ALA A 34 5.90 -0.24 12.65
N MET A 35 7.06 0.22 12.21
CA MET A 35 7.72 -0.18 10.95
C MET A 35 6.96 0.21 9.69
N GLU A 36 5.99 1.12 9.78
CA GLU A 36 5.25 1.64 8.62
C GLU A 36 5.59 3.10 8.37
N VAL A 37 5.36 3.53 7.15
CA VAL A 37 5.41 4.96 6.80
C VAL A 37 4.10 5.34 6.13
N ARG A 38 3.70 6.60 6.29
CA ARG A 38 2.60 7.15 5.52
C ARG A 38 3.19 8.12 4.49
N VAL A 39 2.78 7.93 3.23
CA VAL A 39 3.34 8.68 2.12
C VAL A 39 2.26 9.59 1.55
N LYS A 40 2.59 10.86 1.37
CA LYS A 40 1.76 11.79 0.61
C LYS A 40 2.03 11.53 -0.86
N ILE A 41 1.09 10.92 -1.55
CA ILE A 41 1.23 10.55 -2.95
C ILE A 41 1.17 11.81 -3.82
N LEU A 42 2.15 11.98 -4.69
CA LEU A 42 2.19 13.07 -5.67
C LEU A 42 1.78 12.58 -7.05
N PHE A 43 2.21 11.39 -7.42
CA PHE A 43 1.95 10.81 -8.73
C PHE A 43 1.72 9.32 -8.58
N THR A 44 0.87 8.77 -9.41
CA THR A 44 0.72 7.32 -9.53
C THR A 44 0.50 6.98 -10.99
N SER A 45 0.97 5.81 -11.40
CA SER A 45 0.84 5.30 -12.75
C SER A 45 -0.29 4.27 -12.82
N LEU A 46 -0.76 4.02 -14.01
CA LEU A 46 -1.70 2.93 -14.29
C LEU A 46 -0.92 1.77 -14.90
N CYS A 47 -1.03 0.62 -14.30
CA CYS A 47 -0.35 -0.60 -14.72
C CYS A 47 -1.38 -1.65 -15.12
N HIS A 48 -1.01 -2.54 -16.01
CA HIS A 48 -1.91 -3.64 -16.39
C HIS A 48 -2.27 -4.52 -15.19
N THR A 49 -1.42 -4.58 -14.19
CA THR A 49 -1.71 -5.31 -12.96
C THR A 49 -2.94 -4.74 -12.24
N ASP A 50 -3.12 -3.41 -12.28
CA ASP A 50 -4.32 -2.81 -11.68
C ASP A 50 -5.57 -3.26 -12.42
N VAL A 51 -5.50 -3.32 -13.75
CA VAL A 51 -6.63 -3.80 -14.57
C VAL A 51 -6.92 -5.27 -14.26
N TYR A 52 -5.88 -6.08 -14.15
CA TYR A 52 -6.02 -7.51 -13.83
C TYR A 52 -6.80 -7.71 -12.52
N PHE A 53 -6.44 -6.96 -11.49
CA PHE A 53 -7.14 -7.07 -10.20
C PHE A 53 -8.52 -6.44 -10.22
N TRP A 54 -8.70 -5.38 -11.02
CA TRP A 54 -10.00 -4.74 -11.18
C TRP A 54 -10.99 -5.66 -11.89
N GLU A 55 -10.55 -6.38 -12.92
CA GLU A 55 -11.42 -7.35 -13.60
C GLU A 55 -11.72 -8.57 -12.73
N ALA A 56 -10.80 -8.95 -11.87
CA ALA A 56 -10.91 -10.07 -10.94
C ALA A 56 -11.25 -11.40 -11.62
N LYS A 57 -10.78 -11.60 -12.84
CA LYS A 57 -11.01 -12.85 -13.57
C LYS A 57 -9.97 -13.89 -13.18
N GLY A 58 -10.43 -15.07 -12.74
CA GLY A 58 -9.55 -16.16 -12.40
C GLY A 58 -8.78 -15.99 -11.10
N GLN A 59 -9.27 -15.14 -10.21
CA GLN A 59 -8.66 -14.92 -8.91
C GLN A 59 -9.73 -14.58 -7.87
N THR A 60 -9.38 -14.63 -6.61
CA THR A 60 -10.29 -14.25 -5.54
C THR A 60 -10.46 -12.74 -5.52
N PRO A 61 -11.67 -12.22 -5.76
CA PRO A 61 -11.87 -10.78 -5.77
C PRO A 61 -11.76 -10.20 -4.35
N MET A 62 -11.16 -9.01 -4.26
CA MET A 62 -11.05 -8.29 -3.00
C MET A 62 -11.55 -6.87 -3.21
N PHE A 63 -12.76 -6.62 -2.75
CA PHE A 63 -13.39 -5.29 -2.86
C PHE A 63 -14.09 -4.97 -1.54
N PRO A 64 -14.23 -3.69 -1.18
CA PRO A 64 -13.76 -2.52 -1.92
C PRO A 64 -12.23 -2.41 -1.91
N ARG A 65 -11.66 -1.74 -2.92
CA ARG A 65 -10.21 -1.67 -3.06
C ARG A 65 -9.80 -0.34 -3.71
N ILE A 66 -8.67 0.17 -3.28
CA ILE A 66 -8.01 1.32 -3.92
C ILE A 66 -6.77 0.76 -4.60
N PHE A 67 -6.69 0.95 -5.92
CA PHE A 67 -5.58 0.44 -6.72
C PHE A 67 -4.44 1.44 -6.80
N GLY A 68 -3.32 0.98 -7.30
CA GLY A 68 -2.11 1.76 -7.51
C GLY A 68 -0.95 1.21 -6.71
N HIS A 69 0.09 0.79 -7.41
CA HIS A 69 1.30 0.27 -6.79
C HIS A 69 2.57 0.90 -7.39
N GLU A 70 2.40 1.78 -8.36
CA GLU A 70 3.50 2.51 -8.98
C GLU A 70 3.30 3.98 -8.64
N ALA A 71 3.95 4.44 -7.58
CA ALA A 71 3.71 5.77 -7.06
C ALA A 71 5.00 6.48 -6.74
N GLY A 72 4.93 7.80 -6.71
CA GLY A 72 5.99 8.64 -6.19
C GLY A 72 5.40 9.59 -5.18
N GLY A 73 6.07 9.80 -4.07
CA GLY A 73 5.53 10.66 -3.04
C GLY A 73 6.56 11.12 -2.02
N ILE A 74 6.07 11.78 -1.01
CA ILE A 74 6.90 12.31 0.07
C ILE A 74 6.46 11.64 1.38
N VAL A 75 7.42 11.16 2.15
CA VAL A 75 7.13 10.59 3.47
C VAL A 75 6.49 11.69 4.33
N GLU A 76 5.25 11.45 4.77
CA GLU A 76 4.51 12.41 5.61
C GLU A 76 4.81 12.15 7.07
N SER A 77 4.82 10.88 7.48
CA SER A 77 5.15 10.50 8.84
C SER A 77 5.65 9.06 8.86
N VAL A 78 6.38 8.73 9.91
CA VAL A 78 6.94 7.40 10.10
C VAL A 78 6.47 6.83 11.43
N GLY A 79 6.32 5.50 11.48
CA GLY A 79 5.97 4.79 12.70
C GLY A 79 7.20 4.44 13.52
N GLU A 80 6.94 3.93 14.72
CA GLU A 80 8.02 3.52 15.61
C GLU A 80 8.93 2.49 14.92
N GLY A 81 10.22 2.63 15.11
CA GLY A 81 11.22 1.69 14.58
C GLY A 81 11.71 1.98 13.18
N VAL A 82 11.09 2.90 12.47
CA VAL A 82 11.56 3.29 11.12
C VAL A 82 12.76 4.23 11.30
N THR A 83 13.92 3.80 10.83
CA THR A 83 15.16 4.57 10.99
C THR A 83 15.81 4.97 9.67
N GLU A 84 15.39 4.33 8.56
CA GLU A 84 16.00 4.57 7.26
C GLU A 84 15.29 5.65 6.44
N LEU A 85 14.14 6.12 6.91
CA LEU A 85 13.35 7.14 6.22
C LEU A 85 12.91 8.19 7.23
N ALA A 86 12.76 9.42 6.75
CA ALA A 86 12.31 10.54 7.59
C ALA A 86 11.24 11.35 6.86
N PRO A 87 10.36 12.05 7.61
CA PRO A 87 9.39 12.95 6.97
C PRO A 87 10.11 13.96 6.06
N GLY A 88 9.60 14.10 4.85
CA GLY A 88 10.20 14.96 3.83
C GLY A 88 10.97 14.20 2.76
N ASP A 89 11.32 12.94 3.00
CA ASP A 89 12.02 12.14 1.99
C ASP A 89 11.12 11.87 0.78
N HIS A 90 11.68 11.94 -0.40
CA HIS A 90 10.99 11.54 -1.64
C HIS A 90 11.21 10.06 -1.84
N VAL A 91 10.13 9.32 -2.08
CA VAL A 91 10.17 7.85 -2.14
C VAL A 91 9.39 7.30 -3.30
N LEU A 92 9.84 6.14 -3.76
CA LEU A 92 9.12 5.28 -4.71
C LEU A 92 8.90 3.94 -4.01
N PRO A 93 7.66 3.61 -3.63
CA PRO A 93 7.39 2.32 -2.99
C PRO A 93 7.73 1.16 -3.92
N VAL A 94 8.39 0.15 -3.38
CA VAL A 94 8.72 -1.04 -4.14
C VAL A 94 7.57 -2.04 -4.03
N PHE A 95 7.11 -2.52 -5.19
CA PHE A 95 5.94 -3.40 -5.26
C PHE A 95 6.14 -4.71 -4.49
N THR A 96 7.35 -5.29 -4.56
CA THR A 96 7.67 -6.52 -3.82
C THR A 96 8.50 -6.16 -2.60
N GLY A 97 7.99 -6.49 -1.42
CA GLY A 97 8.72 -6.21 -0.19
C GLY A 97 9.75 -7.27 0.15
N GLU A 98 10.53 -7.01 1.19
CA GLU A 98 11.52 -7.96 1.69
C GLU A 98 11.50 -7.99 3.21
N CYS A 99 11.58 -9.20 3.78
CA CYS A 99 11.62 -9.35 5.23
C CYS A 99 13.07 -9.45 5.76
N LYS A 100 14.03 -9.61 4.86
CA LYS A 100 15.47 -9.74 5.14
C LYS A 100 15.86 -11.02 5.87
N GLU A 101 14.91 -11.89 6.19
CA GLU A 101 15.18 -13.10 6.99
C GLU A 101 14.97 -14.41 6.24
N CYS A 102 14.05 -14.47 5.29
CA CYS A 102 13.74 -15.73 4.60
C CYS A 102 14.88 -16.12 3.62
N PRO A 103 14.92 -17.39 3.22
CA PRO A 103 15.96 -17.83 2.28
C PRO A 103 16.01 -17.01 0.99
N HIS A 104 14.85 -16.60 0.45
CA HIS A 104 14.84 -15.82 -0.78
C HIS A 104 15.44 -14.42 -0.56
N CYS A 105 15.15 -13.81 0.57
CA CYS A 105 15.74 -12.49 0.87
C CYS A 105 17.25 -12.55 1.10
N LYS A 106 17.73 -13.70 1.55
CA LYS A 106 19.18 -13.92 1.77
C LYS A 106 19.90 -14.40 0.53
N SER A 107 19.17 -14.71 -0.55
CA SER A 107 19.74 -15.16 -1.80
C SER A 107 20.15 -13.97 -2.66
N ALA A 108 21.28 -14.10 -3.36
CA ALA A 108 21.69 -13.11 -4.35
C ALA A 108 20.92 -13.24 -5.67
N GLU A 109 20.10 -14.27 -5.79
CA GLU A 109 19.44 -14.60 -7.06
C GLU A 109 17.91 -14.50 -7.02
N SER A 110 17.32 -14.04 -5.91
CA SER A 110 15.87 -13.99 -5.79
C SER A 110 15.43 -12.73 -5.05
N ASN A 111 14.35 -12.15 -5.55
CA ASN A 111 13.67 -11.03 -4.87
C ASN A 111 12.27 -11.42 -4.41
N MET A 112 11.98 -12.73 -4.37
CA MET A 112 10.62 -13.21 -4.05
C MET A 112 10.50 -13.61 -2.58
N CYS A 113 10.45 -12.60 -1.72
CA CYS A 113 10.29 -12.79 -0.29
C CYS A 113 9.12 -13.72 0.04
N ASP A 114 9.33 -14.69 0.93
CA ASP A 114 8.27 -15.63 1.32
C ASP A 114 7.12 -14.93 2.06
N LEU A 115 7.43 -13.88 2.81
CA LEU A 115 6.44 -13.18 3.62
C LEU A 115 5.75 -12.03 2.88
N LEU A 116 6.54 -11.23 2.18
CA LEU A 116 6.06 -9.94 1.66
C LEU A 116 5.90 -9.88 0.14
N ARG A 117 6.16 -10.98 -0.56
CA ARG A 117 5.95 -11.01 -2.02
C ARG A 117 4.48 -10.71 -2.33
N ILE A 118 4.19 -10.50 -3.60
CA ILE A 118 2.83 -10.21 -4.05
C ILE A 118 1.85 -11.21 -3.45
N ASN A 119 0.90 -10.71 -2.70
CA ASN A 119 -0.07 -11.55 -2.03
C ASN A 119 -1.46 -11.02 -2.38
N THR A 120 -2.07 -11.65 -3.38
CA THR A 120 -3.29 -11.15 -4.00
C THR A 120 -4.54 -11.38 -3.17
N ASP A 121 -4.43 -12.19 -2.13
CA ASP A 121 -5.56 -12.52 -1.25
C ASP A 121 -5.49 -11.80 0.10
N ARG A 122 -4.61 -10.81 0.21
CA ARG A 122 -4.47 -10.06 1.46
C ARG A 122 -4.84 -8.59 1.24
N GLY A 123 -5.87 -8.14 1.93
CA GLY A 123 -6.32 -6.74 1.85
C GLY A 123 -5.99 -5.93 3.09
N VAL A 124 -5.10 -6.44 3.95
CA VAL A 124 -4.81 -5.82 5.24
C VAL A 124 -3.31 -5.88 5.50
N MET A 125 -2.85 -5.09 6.47
CA MET A 125 -1.46 -5.08 6.88
C MET A 125 -1.08 -6.42 7.52
N ILE A 126 -0.07 -6.82 7.16
CA ILE A 126 0.36 -8.11 7.70
C ILE A 126 0.41 -8.16 9.22
N UNK A 127 1.07 -7.02 10.02
CA UNK A 127 1.39 -6.99 11.40
C UNK A 127 0.23 -7.08 12.32
N ASP A 128 -0.80 -6.53 11.93
CA ASP A 128 -1.95 -6.49 12.83
C ASP A 128 -3.28 -6.92 12.18
N GLY A 129 -3.27 -7.27 10.91
CA GLY A 129 -4.46 -7.70 10.21
C GLY A 129 -5.50 -6.60 10.00
N LYS A 130 -5.11 -5.34 10.03
CA LYS A 130 -6.05 -4.22 9.90
C LYS A 130 -5.78 -3.41 8.64
N SER A 131 -6.81 -2.79 8.10
CA SER A 131 -6.68 -1.81 7.01
C SER A 131 -6.17 -0.48 7.59
N ARG A 132 -5.46 0.28 6.77
CA ARG A 132 -5.14 1.68 7.06
C ARG A 132 -6.06 2.65 6.33
N UNK A 133 -6.87 2.32 5.46
CA UNK A 133 -7.83 3.04 4.78
C UNK A 133 -9.17 2.64 5.25
N SER A 134 -9.99 3.60 5.50
CA SER A 134 -11.44 3.34 5.74
C SER A 134 -12.30 4.36 5.02
N ILE A 135 -13.55 3.95 4.75
CA ILE A 135 -14.55 4.81 4.11
C ILE A 135 -15.73 4.86 5.08
N ASP A 136 -16.18 6.08 5.48
CA ASP A 136 -17.30 6.26 6.38
C ASP A 136 -18.65 5.98 5.70
#